data_eec8588e62a2bbe673cc53e688a056bc
#
_entry.id   eec8588e62a2bbe673cc53e688a056bc
#
_cell.length_a   1.000
_cell.length_b   1.000
_cell.length_c   1.000
_cell.angle_alpha   90.00
_cell.angle_beta   90.00
_cell.angle_gamma   90.00
#
_symmetry.space_group_name_H-M   'P 1'
#
loop_
_entity.id
_entity.type
_entity.pdbx_description
1 polymer ?
#
loop_
_entity_poly.entity_id
_entity_poly.type
_entity_poly.pdbx_seq_one_letter_code
_entity_poly.pdbx_strand_id
1 'polypeptide(L)'
;MHHVQQLINGQFVQSNTDEWIDITDPATQEVIAKVPQTTNDEINQAVAAAQTAFETWRKTPITTRARIFLKYQSLIRDHMDELAEILTAEQGKTIADARGDVFRGLEVVEHAAGIANLQIGDFVENVASGVDTYSIWQPLGVCAGITPFNFPAMIPLWMFPMAIATGNTFILKPSEQDPMVTMRLVELAIEAGVPEGVLNVVHGGKATVDAICDHPDIKAVSFVGSTNVGKHVYERASQSGKRAQCMMGAKNHGVILPDANKEQTLNQLAGAAFGAAGQRCMALSVVVLVGAAGEWIDEIKAKAESLVVSAGKNDKDLGPLISPAAKARVEHLIGTGVEEGASLILDGRGITVEGFEKGNFVGPTIFDNVTSDMQIYQQEIFGPVLCIMRANSLDEAIELLNANPHGNGTAIFTQSGAAAHKFQQDIQVGQIGINLPIPVPLPMFSFSGSRGSKLGDLGPYGKQAVQFYTQTKTVTARWFDDEASRGVNTTISM
;
A
#
# COMPACT_ATOMS: atom_id res chain seq x y z
N MET A 1 -8.28 15.76 -25.81
CA MET A 1 -7.61 15.48 -24.55
C MET A 1 -8.55 14.66 -23.70
N HIS A 2 -8.11 13.54 -23.14
CA HIS A 2 -8.94 12.66 -22.32
C HIS A 2 -9.20 13.31 -20.96
N HIS A 3 -10.46 13.36 -20.52
CA HIS A 3 -10.86 13.81 -19.20
C HIS A 3 -11.30 12.59 -18.38
N VAL A 4 -10.62 12.32 -17.27
CA VAL A 4 -10.95 11.21 -16.37
C VAL A 4 -12.29 11.48 -15.73
N GLN A 5 -13.19 10.50 -15.80
CA GLN A 5 -14.51 10.56 -15.20
C GLN A 5 -14.49 10.12 -13.74
N GLN A 6 -15.46 10.56 -12.96
CA GLN A 6 -15.78 10.02 -11.65
C GLN A 6 -16.76 8.85 -11.79
N LEU A 7 -16.83 7.98 -10.78
CA LEU A 7 -17.91 6.99 -10.67
C LEU A 7 -18.83 7.40 -9.51
N ILE A 8 -20.06 7.78 -9.80
CA ILE A 8 -21.07 8.11 -8.80
C ILE A 8 -22.34 7.33 -9.09
N ASN A 9 -22.80 6.54 -8.13
CA ASN A 9 -24.03 5.73 -8.22
C ASN A 9 -24.08 4.84 -9.49
N GLY A 10 -22.96 4.18 -9.80
CA GLY A 10 -22.87 3.29 -10.97
C GLY A 10 -22.71 3.98 -12.32
N GLN A 11 -22.67 5.32 -12.35
CA GLN A 11 -22.51 6.10 -13.59
C GLN A 11 -21.14 6.77 -13.64
N PHE A 12 -20.46 6.62 -14.80
CA PHE A 12 -19.26 7.38 -15.11
C PHE A 12 -19.66 8.77 -15.56
N VAL A 13 -19.34 9.77 -14.75
CA VAL A 13 -19.77 11.16 -14.95
C VAL A 13 -18.59 12.13 -15.03
N GLN A 14 -18.69 13.13 -15.88
CA GLN A 14 -17.76 14.26 -15.88
C GLN A 14 -18.02 15.12 -14.65
N SER A 15 -16.94 15.60 -14.02
CA SER A 15 -17.06 16.58 -12.94
C SER A 15 -17.48 17.94 -13.46
N ASN A 16 -18.23 18.65 -12.64
CA ASN A 16 -18.63 20.04 -12.87
C ASN A 16 -17.57 21.05 -12.41
N THR A 17 -16.37 20.58 -12.04
CA THR A 17 -15.30 21.45 -11.57
C THR A 17 -14.66 22.26 -12.69
N ASP A 18 -14.19 23.46 -12.37
CA ASP A 18 -13.29 24.25 -13.24
C ASP A 18 -11.80 23.90 -12.97
N GLU A 19 -11.50 23.13 -11.92
CA GLU A 19 -10.15 22.78 -11.50
C GLU A 19 -9.76 21.38 -12.00
N TRP A 20 -8.77 21.32 -12.89
CA TRP A 20 -8.25 20.10 -13.49
C TRP A 20 -6.74 19.98 -13.28
N ILE A 21 -6.29 18.78 -13.00
CA ILE A 21 -4.88 18.44 -12.82
C ILE A 21 -4.43 17.67 -14.07
N ASP A 22 -3.30 18.05 -14.65
CA ASP A 22 -2.72 17.35 -15.80
C ASP A 22 -2.08 16.03 -15.35
N ILE A 23 -2.38 14.95 -16.07
CA ILE A 23 -1.70 13.67 -15.99
C ILE A 23 -0.67 13.63 -17.13
N THR A 24 0.59 13.48 -16.77
CA THR A 24 1.69 13.47 -17.73
C THR A 24 2.34 12.09 -17.82
N ASP A 25 2.73 11.68 -19.02
CA ASP A 25 3.67 10.57 -19.19
C ASP A 25 5.03 10.97 -18.57
N PRO A 26 5.53 10.29 -17.54
CA PRO A 26 6.78 10.65 -16.87
C PRO A 26 8.02 10.57 -17.76
N ALA A 27 7.99 9.79 -18.84
CA ALA A 27 9.10 9.64 -19.77
C ALA A 27 9.17 10.76 -20.81
N THR A 28 8.01 11.30 -21.23
CA THR A 28 7.94 12.31 -22.31
C THR A 28 7.57 13.70 -21.83
N GLN A 29 6.93 13.82 -20.69
CA GLN A 29 6.26 15.01 -20.13
C GLN A 29 5.08 15.50 -21.00
N GLU A 30 4.57 14.67 -21.87
CA GLU A 30 3.34 14.94 -22.59
C GLU A 30 2.13 14.77 -21.68
N VAL A 31 1.17 15.70 -21.77
CA VAL A 31 -0.11 15.57 -21.06
C VAL A 31 -0.97 14.54 -21.77
N ILE A 32 -1.23 13.42 -21.10
CA ILE A 32 -2.01 12.29 -21.64
C ILE A 32 -3.49 12.34 -21.25
N ALA A 33 -3.79 12.92 -20.10
CA ALA A 33 -5.15 13.10 -19.61
C ALA A 33 -5.25 14.27 -18.61
N LYS A 34 -6.48 14.59 -18.19
CA LYS A 34 -6.76 15.51 -17.09
C LYS A 34 -7.69 14.85 -16.08
N VAL A 35 -7.39 15.00 -14.80
CA VAL A 35 -8.21 14.51 -13.69
C VAL A 35 -8.86 15.67 -12.95
N PRO A 36 -10.16 15.57 -12.55
CA PRO A 36 -10.84 16.68 -11.89
C PRO A 36 -10.44 16.79 -10.41
N GLN A 37 -10.48 18.00 -9.88
CA GLN A 37 -10.64 18.26 -8.46
C GLN A 37 -12.12 18.15 -8.12
N THR A 38 -12.58 17.00 -7.65
CA THR A 38 -13.99 16.73 -7.32
C THR A 38 -14.55 17.78 -6.36
N THR A 39 -15.72 18.32 -6.66
CA THR A 39 -16.38 19.33 -5.81
C THR A 39 -16.95 18.69 -4.54
N ASN A 40 -17.16 19.48 -3.50
CA ASN A 40 -17.79 19.01 -2.27
C ASN A 40 -19.21 18.46 -2.50
N ASP A 41 -19.96 19.02 -3.43
CA ASP A 41 -21.31 18.54 -3.77
C ASP A 41 -21.25 17.16 -4.42
N GLU A 42 -20.28 16.91 -5.29
CA GLU A 42 -20.08 15.60 -5.90
C GLU A 42 -19.61 14.55 -4.89
N ILE A 43 -18.76 14.94 -3.90
CA ILE A 43 -18.38 14.06 -2.79
C ILE A 43 -19.63 13.70 -1.97
N ASN A 44 -20.46 14.67 -1.64
CA ASN A 44 -21.71 14.43 -0.91
C ASN A 44 -22.67 13.52 -1.70
N GLN A 45 -22.78 13.70 -3.02
CA GLN A 45 -23.57 12.82 -3.89
C GLN A 45 -23.02 11.37 -3.88
N ALA A 46 -21.71 11.19 -3.98
CA ALA A 46 -21.08 9.87 -3.93
C ALA A 46 -21.33 9.18 -2.58
N VAL A 47 -21.22 9.90 -1.46
CA VAL A 47 -21.48 9.35 -0.13
C VAL A 47 -22.96 9.04 0.07
N ALA A 48 -23.88 9.90 -0.39
CA ALA A 48 -25.32 9.65 -0.33
C ALA A 48 -25.73 8.41 -1.15
N ALA A 49 -25.15 8.23 -2.34
CA ALA A 49 -25.34 7.03 -3.15
C ALA A 49 -24.81 5.77 -2.42
N ALA A 50 -23.64 5.88 -1.80
CA ALA A 50 -23.07 4.79 -1.01
C ALA A 50 -23.92 4.43 0.21
N GLN A 51 -24.49 5.40 0.92
CA GLN A 51 -25.42 5.16 2.04
C GLN A 51 -26.68 4.44 1.57
N THR A 52 -27.28 4.91 0.47
CA THR A 52 -28.48 4.29 -0.10
C THR A 52 -28.21 2.83 -0.50
N ALA A 53 -27.11 2.58 -1.20
CA ALA A 53 -26.70 1.23 -1.60
C ALA A 53 -26.41 0.32 -0.40
N PHE A 54 -25.86 0.86 0.69
CA PHE A 54 -25.55 0.10 1.90
C PHE A 54 -26.76 -0.60 2.51
N GLU A 55 -27.95 0.01 2.47
CA GLU A 55 -29.17 -0.56 3.07
C GLU A 55 -29.57 -1.91 2.45
N THR A 56 -29.26 -2.12 1.19
CA THR A 56 -29.48 -3.39 0.48
C THR A 56 -28.24 -4.27 0.49
N TRP A 57 -27.06 -3.68 0.24
CA TRP A 57 -25.81 -4.42 0.11
C TRP A 57 -25.42 -5.17 1.39
N ARG A 58 -25.57 -4.55 2.56
CA ARG A 58 -25.31 -5.20 3.86
C ARG A 58 -26.14 -6.46 4.11
N LYS A 59 -27.28 -6.60 3.44
CA LYS A 59 -28.19 -7.75 3.54
C LYS A 59 -27.95 -8.79 2.43
N THR A 60 -27.13 -8.46 1.43
CA THR A 60 -26.80 -9.38 0.35
C THR A 60 -26.03 -10.57 0.90
N PRO A 61 -26.45 -11.83 0.57
CA PRO A 61 -25.77 -13.01 1.05
C PRO A 61 -24.27 -12.99 0.75
N ILE A 62 -23.46 -13.40 1.72
CA ILE A 62 -22.00 -13.38 1.62
C ILE A 62 -21.48 -14.18 0.41
N THR A 63 -22.14 -15.28 0.09
CA THR A 63 -21.82 -16.10 -1.10
C THR A 63 -22.12 -15.39 -2.41
N THR A 64 -23.13 -14.52 -2.46
CA THR A 64 -23.42 -13.68 -3.63
C THR A 64 -22.33 -12.64 -3.80
N ARG A 65 -21.90 -11.99 -2.71
CA ARG A 65 -20.77 -11.06 -2.74
C ARG A 65 -19.48 -11.74 -3.20
N ALA A 66 -19.18 -12.92 -2.68
CA ALA A 66 -18.01 -13.71 -3.07
C ALA A 66 -17.97 -14.03 -4.57
N ARG A 67 -19.12 -14.36 -5.20
CA ARG A 67 -19.19 -14.67 -6.63
C ARG A 67 -18.85 -13.48 -7.53
N ILE A 68 -19.12 -12.26 -7.10
CA ILE A 68 -18.70 -11.05 -7.83
C ILE A 68 -17.17 -11.01 -7.91
N PHE A 69 -16.47 -11.28 -6.80
CA PHE A 69 -15.00 -11.28 -6.78
C PHE A 69 -14.40 -12.47 -7.55
N LEU A 70 -15.08 -13.62 -7.62
CA LEU A 70 -14.68 -14.72 -8.52
C LEU A 70 -14.74 -14.31 -10.00
N LYS A 71 -15.74 -13.53 -10.40
CA LYS A 71 -15.80 -12.98 -11.78
C LYS A 71 -14.78 -11.88 -11.97
N TYR A 72 -14.63 -10.98 -10.98
CA TYR A 72 -13.71 -9.85 -11.06
C TYR A 72 -12.25 -10.27 -11.24
N GLN A 73 -11.80 -11.30 -10.50
CA GLN A 73 -10.45 -11.83 -10.69
C GLN A 73 -10.20 -12.34 -12.11
N SER A 74 -11.22 -12.99 -12.72
CA SER A 74 -11.09 -13.46 -14.10
C SER A 74 -10.95 -12.30 -15.07
N LEU A 75 -11.77 -11.25 -14.93
CA LEU A 75 -11.68 -10.06 -15.75
C LEU A 75 -10.32 -9.36 -15.63
N ILE A 76 -9.76 -9.24 -14.42
CA ILE A 76 -8.43 -8.66 -14.23
C ILE A 76 -7.36 -9.50 -14.96
N ARG A 77 -7.43 -10.84 -14.89
CA ARG A 77 -6.48 -11.71 -15.60
C ARG A 77 -6.58 -11.56 -17.11
N ASP A 78 -7.79 -11.50 -17.63
CA ASP A 78 -8.05 -11.38 -19.07
C ASP A 78 -7.56 -10.03 -19.63
N HIS A 79 -7.52 -8.98 -18.79
CA HIS A 79 -7.08 -7.62 -19.12
C HIS A 79 -5.69 -7.25 -18.57
N MET A 80 -4.89 -8.23 -18.14
CA MET A 80 -3.60 -7.98 -17.47
C MET A 80 -2.65 -7.11 -18.29
N ASP A 81 -2.54 -7.35 -19.59
CA ASP A 81 -1.64 -6.61 -20.47
C ASP A 81 -2.14 -5.18 -20.71
N GLU A 82 -3.42 -5.00 -20.97
CA GLU A 82 -4.07 -3.68 -21.09
C GLU A 82 -3.83 -2.83 -19.84
N LEU A 83 -4.06 -3.41 -18.64
CA LEU A 83 -3.85 -2.74 -17.38
C LEU A 83 -2.39 -2.34 -17.16
N ALA A 84 -1.45 -3.21 -17.52
CA ALA A 84 -0.02 -2.93 -17.42
C ALA A 84 0.41 -1.80 -18.36
N GLU A 85 -0.10 -1.77 -19.59
CA GLU A 85 0.17 -0.71 -20.57
C GLU A 85 -0.35 0.65 -20.09
N ILE A 86 -1.60 0.72 -19.60
CA ILE A 86 -2.18 1.95 -19.02
C ILE A 86 -1.31 2.43 -17.86
N LEU A 87 -0.98 1.52 -16.93
CA LEU A 87 -0.17 1.83 -15.75
C LEU A 87 1.21 2.37 -16.13
N THR A 88 1.90 1.72 -17.06
CA THR A 88 3.21 2.16 -17.55
C THR A 88 3.14 3.55 -18.17
N ALA A 89 2.07 3.86 -18.92
CA ALA A 89 1.93 5.15 -19.60
C ALA A 89 1.76 6.32 -18.61
N GLU A 90 1.03 6.12 -17.51
CA GLU A 90 0.76 7.20 -16.54
C GLU A 90 1.76 7.25 -15.36
N GLN A 91 2.31 6.09 -14.95
CA GLN A 91 3.21 6.01 -13.78
C GLN A 91 4.69 5.94 -14.18
N GLY A 92 5.01 5.36 -15.35
CA GLY A 92 6.35 5.32 -15.91
C GLY A 92 7.17 4.07 -15.57
N LYS A 93 6.72 3.17 -14.67
CA LYS A 93 7.45 1.91 -14.40
C LYS A 93 7.44 0.99 -15.64
N THR A 94 8.33 0.00 -15.65
CA THR A 94 8.42 -0.97 -16.76
C THR A 94 7.15 -1.79 -16.90
N ILE A 95 6.88 -2.33 -18.08
CA ILE A 95 5.72 -3.21 -18.33
C ILE A 95 5.77 -4.43 -17.40
N ALA A 96 6.95 -5.03 -17.18
CA ALA A 96 7.11 -6.15 -16.27
C ALA A 96 6.74 -5.77 -14.82
N ASP A 97 7.17 -4.60 -14.33
CA ASP A 97 6.81 -4.09 -13.00
C ASP A 97 5.31 -3.74 -12.90
N ALA A 98 4.73 -3.18 -13.96
CA ALA A 98 3.30 -2.87 -14.03
C ALA A 98 2.43 -4.14 -13.98
N ARG A 99 2.81 -5.20 -14.69
CA ARG A 99 2.16 -6.52 -14.55
C ARG A 99 2.26 -7.08 -13.14
N GLY A 100 3.42 -6.91 -12.51
CA GLY A 100 3.64 -7.27 -11.10
C GLY A 100 2.73 -6.50 -10.14
N ASP A 101 2.53 -5.21 -10.37
CA ASP A 101 1.61 -4.37 -9.61
C ASP A 101 0.16 -4.89 -9.69
N VAL A 102 -0.35 -5.07 -10.90
CA VAL A 102 -1.69 -5.60 -11.14
C VAL A 102 -1.85 -7.00 -10.55
N PHE A 103 -0.85 -7.88 -10.73
CA PHE A 103 -0.88 -9.25 -10.22
C PHE A 103 -0.95 -9.31 -8.69
N ARG A 104 -0.16 -8.48 -8.00
CA ARG A 104 -0.18 -8.41 -6.52
C ARG A 104 -1.52 -7.86 -5.98
N GLY A 105 -2.17 -6.98 -6.73
CA GLY A 105 -3.54 -6.55 -6.44
C GLY A 105 -4.57 -7.65 -6.68
N LEU A 106 -4.44 -8.38 -7.79
CA LEU A 106 -5.30 -9.53 -8.14
C LEU A 106 -5.32 -10.59 -7.03
N GLU A 107 -4.17 -10.91 -6.42
CA GLU A 107 -4.10 -11.89 -5.30
C GLU A 107 -5.01 -11.49 -4.13
N VAL A 108 -5.19 -10.18 -3.86
CA VAL A 108 -6.11 -9.72 -2.80
C VAL A 108 -7.58 -9.85 -3.26
N VAL A 109 -7.87 -9.63 -4.53
CA VAL A 109 -9.22 -9.90 -5.09
C VAL A 109 -9.59 -11.38 -4.98
N GLU A 110 -8.64 -12.28 -5.27
CA GLU A 110 -8.79 -13.72 -5.08
C GLU A 110 -9.06 -14.07 -3.61
N HIS A 111 -8.36 -13.41 -2.70
CA HIS A 111 -8.56 -13.58 -1.26
C HIS A 111 -9.96 -13.08 -0.83
N ALA A 112 -10.42 -11.95 -1.36
CA ALA A 112 -11.75 -11.41 -1.10
C ALA A 112 -12.87 -12.33 -1.60
N ALA A 113 -12.65 -13.12 -2.65
CA ALA A 113 -13.57 -14.15 -3.09
C ALA A 113 -13.80 -15.26 -2.03
N GLY A 114 -12.83 -15.44 -1.11
CA GLY A 114 -12.91 -16.35 0.03
C GLY A 114 -13.60 -15.78 1.27
N ILE A 115 -14.26 -14.63 1.18
CA ILE A 115 -14.78 -13.86 2.33
C ILE A 115 -15.68 -14.67 3.26
N ALA A 116 -16.41 -15.66 2.76
CA ALA A 116 -17.28 -16.51 3.56
C ALA A 116 -16.51 -17.28 4.67
N ASN A 117 -15.23 -17.64 4.41
CA ASN A 117 -14.39 -18.29 5.40
C ASN A 117 -13.64 -17.31 6.31
N LEU A 118 -13.53 -16.05 5.90
CA LEU A 118 -12.81 -15.02 6.64
C LEU A 118 -13.70 -14.29 7.66
N GLN A 119 -15.02 -14.23 7.41
CA GLN A 119 -16.00 -13.49 8.21
C GLN A 119 -16.79 -14.39 9.17
N ILE A 120 -16.28 -15.58 9.49
CA ILE A 120 -16.88 -16.50 10.46
C ILE A 120 -16.72 -15.90 11.86
N GLY A 121 -17.84 -15.89 12.63
CA GLY A 121 -17.83 -15.53 14.07
C GLY A 121 -17.61 -16.75 14.96
N ASP A 122 -17.41 -16.49 16.26
CA ASP A 122 -17.25 -17.52 17.28
C ASP A 122 -18.60 -17.93 17.86
N PHE A 123 -18.72 -19.19 18.32
CA PHE A 123 -19.89 -19.72 19.02
C PHE A 123 -19.45 -20.60 20.18
N VAL A 124 -20.05 -20.40 21.34
CA VAL A 124 -19.89 -21.25 22.50
C VAL A 124 -21.28 -21.64 23.00
N GLU A 125 -21.59 -22.93 22.85
CA GLU A 125 -22.80 -23.54 23.38
C GLU A 125 -22.69 -23.66 24.91
N ASN A 126 -23.79 -23.38 25.60
CA ASN A 126 -23.93 -23.58 27.04
C ASN A 126 -22.78 -22.96 27.85
N VAL A 127 -22.42 -21.72 27.54
CA VAL A 127 -21.39 -20.94 28.25
C VAL A 127 -21.73 -20.76 29.75
N ALA A 128 -23.01 -20.80 30.08
CA ALA A 128 -23.60 -20.99 31.40
C ALA A 128 -24.86 -21.83 31.25
N SER A 129 -25.46 -22.31 32.34
CA SER A 129 -26.62 -23.19 32.27
C SER A 129 -27.78 -22.56 31.45
N GLY A 130 -28.07 -23.16 30.28
CA GLY A 130 -29.10 -22.69 29.37
C GLY A 130 -28.76 -21.38 28.66
N VAL A 131 -27.48 -21.03 28.52
CA VAL A 131 -27.02 -19.78 27.90
C VAL A 131 -25.99 -20.08 26.81
N ASP A 132 -26.27 -19.63 25.59
CA ASP A 132 -25.33 -19.66 24.47
C ASP A 132 -24.78 -18.26 24.22
N THR A 133 -23.53 -18.18 23.76
CA THR A 133 -22.91 -16.90 23.34
C THR A 133 -22.24 -17.06 21.99
N TYR A 134 -22.50 -16.09 21.10
CA TYR A 134 -21.88 -16.07 19.77
C TYR A 134 -21.60 -14.65 19.30
N SER A 135 -20.65 -14.54 18.35
CA SER A 135 -20.29 -13.28 17.72
C SER A 135 -20.70 -13.21 16.25
N ILE A 136 -21.06 -12.01 15.82
CA ILE A 136 -21.39 -11.71 14.42
C ILE A 136 -20.52 -10.53 13.98
N TRP A 137 -19.88 -10.66 12.82
CA TRP A 137 -19.16 -9.58 12.17
C TRP A 137 -20.07 -8.80 11.23
N GLN A 138 -20.37 -7.54 11.55
CA GLN A 138 -21.25 -6.67 10.78
C GLN A 138 -20.47 -5.55 10.09
N PRO A 139 -20.81 -5.20 8.82
CA PRO A 139 -20.15 -4.08 8.13
C PRO A 139 -20.41 -2.75 8.82
N LEU A 140 -19.45 -1.83 8.70
CA LEU A 140 -19.48 -0.51 9.33
C LEU A 140 -20.44 0.47 8.65
N GLY A 141 -20.54 0.42 7.31
CA GLY A 141 -21.26 1.40 6.50
C GLY A 141 -20.48 1.86 5.29
N VAL A 142 -20.45 3.16 5.06
CA VAL A 142 -19.61 3.76 4.02
C VAL A 142 -18.17 3.83 4.52
N CYS A 143 -17.24 3.22 3.78
CA CYS A 143 -15.81 3.28 4.03
C CYS A 143 -15.11 4.04 2.91
N ALA A 144 -13.91 4.53 3.15
CA ALA A 144 -13.14 5.23 2.13
C ALA A 144 -11.70 4.72 2.05
N GLY A 145 -11.09 4.87 0.87
CA GLY A 145 -9.70 4.57 0.60
C GLY A 145 -9.02 5.70 -0.16
N ILE A 146 -7.81 6.06 0.28
CA ILE A 146 -6.96 7.07 -0.34
C ILE A 146 -5.66 6.40 -0.72
N THR A 147 -5.33 6.36 -2.00
CA THR A 147 -4.24 5.54 -2.55
C THR A 147 -3.13 6.38 -3.18
N PRO A 148 -1.88 5.89 -3.15
CA PRO A 148 -0.71 6.57 -3.66
C PRO A 148 -0.49 6.28 -5.15
N PHE A 149 0.48 6.99 -5.74
CA PHE A 149 0.84 6.84 -7.15
C PHE A 149 1.73 5.63 -7.46
N ASN A 150 2.47 5.12 -6.50
CA ASN A 150 3.55 4.16 -6.80
C ASN A 150 3.07 2.71 -7.07
N PHE A 151 1.87 2.38 -6.64
CA PHE A 151 1.18 1.13 -6.95
C PHE A 151 -0.31 1.41 -7.21
N PRO A 152 -0.64 2.05 -8.34
CA PRO A 152 -2.00 2.53 -8.62
C PRO A 152 -2.99 1.41 -8.95
N ALA A 153 -2.53 0.18 -9.17
CA ALA A 153 -3.38 -1.01 -9.30
C ALA A 153 -3.46 -1.78 -7.98
N MET A 154 -2.32 -2.13 -7.38
CA MET A 154 -2.25 -2.98 -6.19
C MET A 154 -2.95 -2.36 -4.99
N ILE A 155 -2.68 -1.10 -4.69
CA ILE A 155 -3.18 -0.48 -3.44
C ILE A 155 -4.70 -0.27 -3.44
N PRO A 156 -5.35 0.22 -4.51
CA PRO A 156 -6.81 0.23 -4.59
C PRO A 156 -7.42 -1.16 -4.39
N LEU A 157 -6.81 -2.19 -5.00
CA LEU A 157 -7.24 -3.59 -4.88
C LEU A 157 -7.00 -4.20 -3.48
N TRP A 158 -6.17 -3.59 -2.64
CA TRP A 158 -6.09 -3.96 -1.21
C TRP A 158 -7.32 -3.51 -0.43
N MET A 159 -7.94 -2.39 -0.81
CA MET A 159 -8.91 -1.67 -0.01
C MET A 159 -10.35 -2.01 -0.39
N PHE A 160 -10.82 -1.58 -1.58
CA PHE A 160 -12.24 -1.68 -1.91
C PHE A 160 -12.74 -3.12 -2.04
N PRO A 161 -11.98 -4.13 -2.57
CA PRO A 161 -12.47 -5.49 -2.63
C PRO A 161 -12.77 -6.07 -1.24
N MET A 162 -11.87 -5.88 -0.28
CA MET A 162 -12.07 -6.37 1.09
C MET A 162 -13.22 -5.66 1.80
N ALA A 163 -13.34 -4.33 1.63
CA ALA A 163 -14.43 -3.55 2.20
C ALA A 163 -15.80 -3.98 1.64
N ILE A 164 -15.90 -4.13 0.32
CA ILE A 164 -17.14 -4.50 -0.37
C ILE A 164 -17.51 -5.96 -0.07
N ALA A 165 -16.55 -6.88 -0.07
CA ALA A 165 -16.77 -8.28 0.26
C ALA A 165 -17.32 -8.46 1.69
N THR A 166 -16.88 -7.65 2.65
CA THR A 166 -17.39 -7.67 4.03
C THR A 166 -18.77 -7.03 4.18
N GLY A 167 -19.33 -6.41 3.12
CA GLY A 167 -20.68 -5.85 3.07
C GLY A 167 -20.75 -4.33 3.24
N ASN A 168 -19.63 -3.62 3.17
CA ASN A 168 -19.59 -2.15 3.16
C ASN A 168 -19.80 -1.61 1.75
N THR A 169 -20.08 -0.31 1.67
CA THR A 169 -19.93 0.49 0.46
C THR A 169 -18.65 1.29 0.54
N PHE A 170 -18.13 1.75 -0.60
CA PHE A 170 -16.79 2.30 -0.65
C PHE A 170 -16.67 3.56 -1.52
N ILE A 171 -15.95 4.55 -1.00
CA ILE A 171 -15.50 5.74 -1.72
C ILE A 171 -14.01 5.61 -1.96
N LEU A 172 -13.58 5.50 -3.20
CA LEU A 172 -12.18 5.41 -3.58
C LEU A 172 -11.68 6.77 -4.09
N LYS A 173 -10.56 7.23 -3.56
CA LYS A 173 -9.79 8.36 -4.09
C LYS A 173 -8.44 7.84 -4.58
N PRO A 174 -8.28 7.56 -5.88
CA PRO A 174 -6.97 7.21 -6.44
C PRO A 174 -6.00 8.40 -6.42
N SER A 175 -4.73 8.13 -6.68
CA SER A 175 -3.75 9.20 -6.89
C SER A 175 -4.20 10.11 -8.04
N GLU A 176 -4.03 11.41 -7.87
CA GLU A 176 -4.30 12.40 -8.91
C GLU A 176 -3.24 12.40 -10.01
N GLN A 177 -2.11 11.71 -9.83
CA GLN A 177 -1.04 11.66 -10.81
C GLN A 177 -1.22 10.53 -11.83
N ASP A 178 -1.90 9.44 -11.45
CA ASP A 178 -2.05 8.23 -12.24
C ASP A 178 -3.35 7.44 -11.94
N PRO A 179 -4.52 8.06 -12.18
CA PRO A 179 -5.80 7.45 -11.85
C PRO A 179 -6.35 6.49 -12.91
N MET A 180 -5.78 6.45 -14.14
CA MET A 180 -6.42 5.79 -15.28
C MET A 180 -6.48 4.27 -15.12
N VAL A 181 -5.41 3.63 -14.66
CA VAL A 181 -5.43 2.17 -14.41
C VAL A 181 -6.43 1.82 -13.31
N THR A 182 -6.51 2.65 -12.26
CA THR A 182 -7.52 2.46 -11.20
C THR A 182 -8.94 2.57 -11.76
N MET A 183 -9.21 3.55 -12.65
CA MET A 183 -10.52 3.67 -13.29
C MET A 183 -10.84 2.47 -14.17
N ARG A 184 -9.86 1.93 -14.92
CA ARG A 184 -10.07 0.70 -15.69
C ARG A 184 -10.38 -0.50 -14.80
N LEU A 185 -9.70 -0.66 -13.67
CA LEU A 185 -10.02 -1.68 -12.67
C LEU A 185 -11.43 -1.51 -12.10
N VAL A 186 -11.88 -0.28 -11.90
CA VAL A 186 -13.24 0.03 -11.42
C VAL A 186 -14.29 -0.34 -12.49
N GLU A 187 -14.04 -0.06 -13.78
CA GLU A 187 -14.90 -0.51 -14.88
C GLU A 187 -15.08 -2.03 -14.86
N LEU A 188 -13.97 -2.77 -14.73
CA LEU A 188 -14.00 -4.24 -14.62
C LEU A 188 -14.76 -4.73 -13.36
N ALA A 189 -14.71 -3.98 -12.25
CA ALA A 189 -15.48 -4.31 -11.05
C ALA A 189 -16.99 -4.15 -11.28
N ILE A 190 -17.42 -3.10 -11.97
CA ILE A 190 -18.82 -2.91 -12.37
C ILE A 190 -19.27 -4.01 -13.34
N GLU A 191 -18.44 -4.37 -14.33
CA GLU A 191 -18.69 -5.48 -15.25
C GLU A 191 -18.81 -6.84 -14.51
N ALA A 192 -18.02 -7.01 -13.45
CA ALA A 192 -18.11 -8.19 -12.58
C ALA A 192 -19.44 -8.30 -11.83
N GLY A 193 -20.15 -7.17 -11.68
CA GLY A 193 -21.47 -7.11 -11.07
C GLY A 193 -21.50 -6.40 -9.71
N VAL A 194 -20.51 -5.54 -9.40
CA VAL A 194 -20.61 -4.63 -8.26
C VAL A 194 -21.80 -3.69 -8.50
N PRO A 195 -22.81 -3.66 -7.59
CA PRO A 195 -24.03 -2.88 -7.82
C PRO A 195 -23.78 -1.36 -7.76
N GLU A 196 -24.71 -0.61 -8.36
CA GLU A 196 -24.73 0.84 -8.32
C GLU A 196 -24.62 1.38 -6.88
N GLY A 197 -23.79 2.39 -6.67
CA GLY A 197 -23.56 3.03 -5.37
C GLY A 197 -22.69 2.22 -4.39
N VAL A 198 -22.46 0.92 -4.63
CA VAL A 198 -21.58 0.12 -3.73
C VAL A 198 -20.12 0.54 -3.83
N LEU A 199 -19.65 0.88 -5.02
CA LEU A 199 -18.35 1.48 -5.28
C LEU A 199 -18.55 2.85 -5.95
N ASN A 200 -17.91 3.87 -5.40
CA ASN A 200 -17.86 5.21 -5.98
C ASN A 200 -16.41 5.69 -6.03
N VAL A 201 -16.08 6.52 -7.01
CA VAL A 201 -14.74 7.07 -7.18
C VAL A 201 -14.81 8.60 -7.32
N VAL A 202 -14.02 9.26 -6.50
CA VAL A 202 -13.82 10.72 -6.51
C VAL A 202 -12.35 11.02 -6.69
N HIS A 203 -12.01 12.14 -7.31
CA HIS A 203 -10.63 12.53 -7.61
C HIS A 203 -10.23 13.81 -6.88
N GLY A 204 -8.95 14.12 -6.91
CA GLY A 204 -8.41 15.38 -6.39
C GLY A 204 -7.31 15.21 -5.37
N GLY A 205 -6.82 16.35 -4.93
CA GLY A 205 -5.72 16.47 -3.97
C GLY A 205 -6.20 16.63 -2.52
N LYS A 206 -5.52 17.52 -1.78
CA LYS A 206 -5.74 17.74 -0.35
C LYS A 206 -7.20 18.05 0.02
N ALA A 207 -7.89 18.89 -0.75
CA ALA A 207 -9.27 19.28 -0.43
C ALA A 207 -10.22 18.07 -0.41
N THR A 208 -10.10 17.17 -1.38
CA THR A 208 -10.87 15.92 -1.44
C THR A 208 -10.53 14.98 -0.27
N VAL A 209 -9.23 14.87 0.08
CA VAL A 209 -8.79 14.10 1.25
C VAL A 209 -9.41 14.63 2.54
N ASP A 210 -9.37 15.93 2.74
CA ASP A 210 -9.96 16.60 3.91
C ASP A 210 -11.48 16.37 3.97
N ALA A 211 -12.19 16.53 2.85
CA ALA A 211 -13.64 16.30 2.78
C ALA A 211 -14.00 14.84 3.13
N ILE A 212 -13.24 13.85 2.66
CA ILE A 212 -13.42 12.44 3.03
C ILE A 212 -13.23 12.23 4.54
N CYS A 213 -12.18 12.81 5.11
CA CYS A 213 -11.88 12.67 6.53
C CYS A 213 -12.95 13.34 7.43
N ASP A 214 -13.56 14.41 6.98
CA ASP A 214 -14.56 15.16 7.75
C ASP A 214 -15.99 14.64 7.57
N HIS A 215 -16.31 13.97 6.46
CA HIS A 215 -17.68 13.61 6.12
C HIS A 215 -18.32 12.71 7.19
N PRO A 216 -19.43 13.10 7.83
CA PRO A 216 -19.96 12.41 9.03
C PRO A 216 -20.42 10.97 8.76
N ASP A 217 -20.76 10.66 7.52
CA ASP A 217 -21.30 9.35 7.13
C ASP A 217 -20.24 8.34 6.72
N ILE A 218 -18.99 8.76 6.47
CA ILE A 218 -17.87 7.85 6.28
C ILE A 218 -17.42 7.31 7.66
N LYS A 219 -17.35 5.98 7.80
CA LYS A 219 -17.09 5.30 9.08
C LYS A 219 -15.65 4.84 9.24
N ALA A 220 -14.95 4.60 8.15
CA ALA A 220 -13.55 4.17 8.16
C ALA A 220 -12.78 4.74 6.99
N VAL A 221 -11.50 5.07 7.20
CA VAL A 221 -10.57 5.56 6.17
C VAL A 221 -9.32 4.68 6.17
N SER A 222 -9.01 4.11 5.01
CA SER A 222 -7.74 3.42 4.75
C SER A 222 -6.86 4.31 3.88
N PHE A 223 -5.62 4.49 4.26
CA PHE A 223 -4.67 5.37 3.59
C PHE A 223 -3.32 4.68 3.37
N VAL A 224 -2.74 4.89 2.20
CA VAL A 224 -1.33 4.61 1.91
C VAL A 224 -0.71 5.84 1.25
N GLY A 225 0.43 6.29 1.75
CA GLY A 225 1.13 7.45 1.19
C GLY A 225 2.26 7.97 2.08
N SER A 226 2.63 9.24 1.91
CA SER A 226 3.73 9.85 2.69
C SER A 226 3.39 10.00 4.18
N THR A 227 4.42 10.02 5.02
CA THR A 227 4.28 10.13 6.47
C THR A 227 3.49 11.38 6.91
N ASN A 228 3.77 12.53 6.29
CA ASN A 228 3.10 13.78 6.66
C ASN A 228 1.62 13.76 6.33
N VAL A 229 1.26 13.23 5.15
CA VAL A 229 -0.16 13.11 4.75
C VAL A 229 -0.85 12.04 5.59
N GLY A 230 -0.19 10.90 5.87
CA GLY A 230 -0.77 9.84 6.70
C GLY A 230 -1.06 10.29 8.13
N LYS A 231 -0.18 11.07 8.75
CA LYS A 231 -0.43 11.69 10.06
C LYS A 231 -1.65 12.62 10.00
N HIS A 232 -1.72 13.50 9.00
CA HIS A 232 -2.84 14.41 8.80
C HIS A 232 -4.17 13.64 8.63
N VAL A 233 -4.20 12.60 7.80
CA VAL A 233 -5.39 11.77 7.58
C VAL A 233 -5.81 11.06 8.87
N TYR A 234 -4.84 10.46 9.58
CA TYR A 234 -5.13 9.74 10.82
C TYR A 234 -5.70 10.66 11.91
N GLU A 235 -5.07 11.80 12.14
CA GLU A 235 -5.51 12.79 13.11
C GLU A 235 -6.92 13.29 12.78
N ARG A 236 -7.15 13.70 11.54
CA ARG A 236 -8.43 14.29 11.10
C ARG A 236 -9.57 13.27 11.11
N ALA A 237 -9.35 12.07 10.61
CA ALA A 237 -10.33 11.00 10.64
C ALA A 237 -10.67 10.57 12.09
N SER A 238 -9.66 10.45 12.96
CA SER A 238 -9.85 10.08 14.37
C SER A 238 -10.60 11.17 15.14
N GLN A 239 -10.33 12.45 14.90
CA GLN A 239 -11.09 13.56 15.49
C GLN A 239 -12.57 13.50 15.12
N SER A 240 -12.89 13.01 13.93
CA SER A 240 -14.27 12.79 13.46
C SER A 240 -14.87 11.44 13.92
N GLY A 241 -14.20 10.71 14.82
CA GLY A 241 -14.66 9.43 15.37
C GLY A 241 -14.63 8.25 14.39
N LYS A 242 -13.89 8.37 13.28
CA LYS A 242 -13.74 7.31 12.28
C LYS A 242 -12.66 6.31 12.68
N ARG A 243 -12.79 5.07 12.22
CA ARG A 243 -11.63 4.18 12.15
C ARG A 243 -10.66 4.67 11.09
N ALA A 244 -9.37 4.64 11.41
CA ALA A 244 -8.33 4.99 10.44
C ALA A 244 -7.19 3.97 10.50
N GLN A 245 -6.66 3.61 9.33
CA GLN A 245 -5.40 2.90 9.18
C GLN A 245 -4.59 3.62 8.12
N CYS A 246 -3.35 3.96 8.47
CA CYS A 246 -2.46 4.70 7.59
C CYS A 246 -1.13 3.96 7.49
N MET A 247 -0.82 3.43 6.30
CA MET A 247 0.49 2.93 5.94
C MET A 247 1.28 4.08 5.34
N MET A 248 2.39 4.40 5.98
CA MET A 248 3.15 5.64 5.73
C MET A 248 4.56 5.35 5.24
N GLY A 249 5.41 6.35 5.24
CA GLY A 249 6.78 6.28 4.78
C GLY A 249 7.64 5.24 5.50
N ALA A 250 8.74 4.87 4.87
CA ALA A 250 9.64 3.82 5.32
C ALA A 250 11.10 4.20 5.13
N LYS A 251 11.97 3.49 5.86
CA LYS A 251 13.42 3.46 5.63
C LYS A 251 13.87 2.01 5.82
N ASN A 252 13.67 1.21 4.78
CA ASN A 252 13.92 -0.22 4.90
C ASN A 252 15.42 -0.53 4.75
N HIS A 253 15.90 -1.44 5.58
CA HIS A 253 17.29 -1.84 5.65
C HIS A 253 17.45 -3.31 5.21
N GLY A 254 18.47 -3.57 4.40
CA GLY A 254 18.99 -4.91 4.18
C GLY A 254 20.23 -5.14 5.04
N VAL A 255 20.32 -6.22 5.79
CA VAL A 255 21.52 -6.62 6.54
C VAL A 255 22.20 -7.74 5.81
N ILE A 256 23.48 -7.59 5.47
CA ILE A 256 24.25 -8.60 4.76
C ILE A 256 25.35 -9.12 5.69
N LEU A 257 25.26 -10.42 6.03
CA LEU A 257 26.32 -11.11 6.79
C LEU A 257 27.38 -11.69 5.85
N PRO A 258 28.61 -11.93 6.33
CA PRO A 258 29.72 -12.42 5.50
C PRO A 258 29.47 -13.81 4.88
N ASP A 259 28.59 -14.62 5.49
CA ASP A 259 28.22 -15.97 5.05
C ASP A 259 27.09 -16.00 4.01
N ALA A 260 26.54 -14.84 3.65
CA ALA A 260 25.46 -14.77 2.66
C ALA A 260 25.91 -15.28 1.27
N ASN A 261 24.97 -15.82 0.50
CA ASN A 261 25.25 -16.15 -0.90
C ASN A 261 25.46 -14.86 -1.70
N LYS A 262 26.72 -14.53 -2.00
CA LYS A 262 27.12 -13.24 -2.56
C LYS A 262 26.38 -12.91 -3.84
N GLU A 263 26.39 -13.80 -4.83
CA GLU A 263 25.81 -13.54 -6.14
C GLU A 263 24.29 -13.30 -6.07
N GLN A 264 23.58 -14.18 -5.38
CA GLN A 264 22.12 -14.02 -5.19
C GLN A 264 21.78 -12.77 -4.40
N THR A 265 22.53 -12.46 -3.36
CA THR A 265 22.32 -11.27 -2.51
C THR A 265 22.50 -9.98 -3.30
N LEU A 266 23.57 -9.89 -4.10
CA LEU A 266 23.85 -8.70 -4.92
C LEU A 266 22.76 -8.47 -5.99
N ASN A 267 22.31 -9.54 -6.66
CA ASN A 267 21.23 -9.45 -7.65
C ASN A 267 19.92 -8.99 -7.00
N GLN A 268 19.58 -9.56 -5.85
CA GLN A 268 18.36 -9.20 -5.12
C GLN A 268 18.44 -7.79 -4.53
N LEU A 269 19.60 -7.38 -4.01
CA LEU A 269 19.79 -6.02 -3.48
C LEU A 269 19.61 -4.96 -4.58
N ALA A 270 20.22 -5.17 -5.76
CA ALA A 270 20.08 -4.24 -6.87
C ALA A 270 18.62 -4.09 -7.32
N GLY A 271 17.89 -5.20 -7.48
CA GLY A 271 16.47 -5.19 -7.81
C GLY A 271 15.59 -4.52 -6.75
N ALA A 272 15.91 -4.73 -5.47
CA ALA A 272 15.14 -4.15 -4.37
C ALA A 272 15.43 -2.66 -4.12
N ALA A 273 16.66 -2.21 -4.37
CA ALA A 273 17.06 -0.82 -4.17
C ALA A 273 16.62 0.07 -5.33
N PHE A 274 16.74 -0.40 -6.57
CA PHE A 274 16.61 0.43 -7.76
C PHE A 274 15.35 0.14 -8.59
N GLY A 275 14.74 -1.03 -8.49
CA GLY A 275 13.51 -1.37 -9.21
C GLY A 275 12.41 -0.33 -9.03
N ALA A 276 11.61 -0.07 -10.07
CA ALA A 276 10.64 1.03 -10.15
C ALA A 276 11.25 2.41 -9.82
N ALA A 277 12.51 2.63 -10.18
CA ALA A 277 13.29 3.82 -9.82
C ALA A 277 13.28 4.11 -8.30
N GLY A 278 13.27 3.08 -7.46
CA GLY A 278 13.24 3.20 -5.99
C GLY A 278 11.92 3.68 -5.40
N GLN A 279 10.86 3.82 -6.20
CA GLN A 279 9.54 4.33 -5.76
C GLN A 279 8.65 3.22 -5.16
N ARG A 280 9.22 2.39 -4.32
CA ARG A 280 8.50 1.32 -3.61
C ARG A 280 8.55 1.54 -2.11
N CYS A 281 7.41 1.40 -1.43
CA CYS A 281 7.33 1.46 0.05
C CYS A 281 8.20 0.39 0.74
N MET A 282 8.51 -0.70 0.03
CA MET A 282 9.34 -1.80 0.51
C MET A 282 10.75 -1.84 -0.12
N ALA A 283 11.15 -0.81 -0.91
CA ALA A 283 12.50 -0.73 -1.44
C ALA A 283 13.54 -0.75 -0.33
N LEU A 284 14.65 -1.46 -0.54
CA LEU A 284 15.81 -1.40 0.36
C LEU A 284 16.61 -0.12 0.05
N SER A 285 16.36 0.93 0.82
CA SER A 285 17.05 2.22 0.67
C SER A 285 18.34 2.33 1.47
N VAL A 286 18.56 1.39 2.39
CA VAL A 286 19.78 1.24 3.18
C VAL A 286 20.24 -0.21 3.15
N VAL A 287 21.55 -0.42 3.04
CA VAL A 287 22.18 -1.71 3.30
C VAL A 287 23.23 -1.57 4.41
N VAL A 288 23.17 -2.47 5.38
CA VAL A 288 24.16 -2.60 6.47
C VAL A 288 25.05 -3.79 6.18
N LEU A 289 26.29 -3.54 5.86
CA LEU A 289 27.31 -4.55 5.60
C LEU A 289 27.98 -4.92 6.91
N VAL A 290 27.90 -6.20 7.31
CA VAL A 290 28.43 -6.68 8.58
C VAL A 290 29.82 -7.32 8.38
N GLY A 291 30.83 -6.82 9.10
CA GLY A 291 32.17 -7.40 9.07
C GLY A 291 32.76 -7.48 7.66
N ALA A 292 33.22 -8.66 7.23
CA ALA A 292 33.84 -8.88 5.92
C ALA A 292 32.91 -8.66 4.71
N ALA A 293 31.57 -8.58 4.90
CA ALA A 293 30.68 -8.18 3.84
C ALA A 293 30.93 -6.72 3.38
N GLY A 294 31.61 -5.91 4.19
CA GLY A 294 32.07 -4.57 3.84
C GLY A 294 33.02 -4.50 2.64
N GLU A 295 33.59 -5.62 2.22
CA GLU A 295 34.46 -5.73 1.04
C GLU A 295 33.65 -5.85 -0.28
N TRP A 296 32.31 -5.96 -0.24
CA TRP A 296 31.47 -6.20 -1.44
C TRP A 296 31.05 -4.93 -2.16
N ILE A 297 31.57 -3.78 -1.80
CA ILE A 297 31.11 -2.48 -2.30
C ILE A 297 31.32 -2.32 -3.81
N ASP A 298 32.48 -2.77 -4.32
CA ASP A 298 32.76 -2.68 -5.75
C ASP A 298 31.80 -3.53 -6.59
N GLU A 299 31.43 -4.69 -6.08
CA GLU A 299 30.47 -5.55 -6.77
C GLU A 299 29.01 -5.03 -6.64
N ILE A 300 28.65 -4.40 -5.51
CA ILE A 300 27.37 -3.71 -5.39
C ILE A 300 27.28 -2.57 -6.42
N LYS A 301 28.36 -1.78 -6.52
CA LYS A 301 28.47 -0.70 -7.51
C LYS A 301 28.36 -1.25 -8.94
N ALA A 302 29.12 -2.28 -9.28
CA ALA A 302 29.11 -2.89 -10.61
C ALA A 302 27.71 -3.41 -11.01
N LYS A 303 26.94 -3.99 -10.06
CA LYS A 303 25.55 -4.39 -10.32
C LYS A 303 24.65 -3.19 -10.58
N ALA A 304 24.79 -2.10 -9.85
CA ALA A 304 24.01 -0.88 -10.08
C ALA A 304 24.35 -0.23 -11.42
N GLU A 305 25.63 -0.18 -11.81
CA GLU A 305 26.09 0.34 -13.08
C GLU A 305 25.61 -0.47 -14.29
N SER A 306 25.32 -1.76 -14.11
CA SER A 306 24.81 -2.62 -15.19
C SER A 306 23.33 -2.40 -15.50
N LEU A 307 22.60 -1.65 -14.69
CA LEU A 307 21.16 -1.41 -14.88
C LEU A 307 20.91 -0.35 -15.97
N VAL A 308 20.00 -0.66 -16.87
CA VAL A 308 19.64 0.20 -18.00
C VAL A 308 18.43 1.05 -17.67
N VAL A 309 18.60 2.37 -17.68
CA VAL A 309 17.51 3.34 -17.50
C VAL A 309 16.89 3.67 -18.85
N SER A 310 15.56 3.57 -18.94
CA SER A 310 14.82 3.85 -20.18
C SER A 310 13.36 4.20 -19.89
N ALA A 311 12.59 4.59 -20.91
CA ALA A 311 11.14 4.70 -20.77
C ALA A 311 10.53 3.34 -20.40
N GLY A 312 9.52 3.32 -19.51
CA GLY A 312 8.91 2.08 -19.02
C GLY A 312 8.41 1.15 -20.12
N LYS A 313 7.87 1.71 -21.21
CA LYS A 313 7.41 0.96 -22.37
C LYS A 313 8.51 0.18 -23.12
N ASN A 314 9.76 0.54 -22.94
CA ASN A 314 10.91 -0.18 -23.52
C ASN A 314 11.30 -1.42 -22.69
N ASP A 315 10.67 -1.62 -21.55
CA ASP A 315 10.80 -2.76 -20.63
C ASP A 315 12.27 -3.12 -20.32
N LYS A 316 13.07 -2.07 -19.99
CA LYS A 316 14.43 -2.20 -19.46
C LYS A 316 14.38 -2.32 -17.94
N ASP A 317 15.46 -1.95 -17.22
CA ASP A 317 15.54 -2.18 -15.78
C ASP A 317 14.84 -1.09 -14.96
N LEU A 318 15.01 0.19 -15.33
CA LEU A 318 14.45 1.33 -14.59
C LEU A 318 13.69 2.28 -15.50
N GLY A 319 12.48 2.67 -15.07
CA GLY A 319 11.71 3.77 -15.64
C GLY A 319 12.05 5.14 -15.02
N PRO A 320 11.32 6.20 -15.40
CA PRO A 320 11.44 7.53 -14.80
C PRO A 320 10.81 7.62 -13.41
N LEU A 321 11.12 8.69 -12.68
CA LEU A 321 10.35 9.14 -11.52
C LEU A 321 9.01 9.74 -11.98
N ILE A 322 7.99 9.67 -11.12
CA ILE A 322 6.60 10.06 -11.47
C ILE A 322 6.46 11.51 -11.96
N SER A 323 7.26 12.44 -11.45
CA SER A 323 7.09 13.86 -11.77
C SER A 323 8.41 14.64 -11.74
N PRO A 324 8.47 15.84 -12.36
CA PRO A 324 9.60 16.74 -12.25
C PRO A 324 9.91 17.13 -10.80
N ALA A 325 8.88 17.30 -9.97
CA ALA A 325 9.05 17.61 -8.55
C ALA A 325 9.70 16.46 -7.79
N ALA A 326 9.33 15.22 -8.09
CA ALA A 326 9.97 14.03 -7.51
C ALA A 326 11.44 13.93 -7.92
N LYS A 327 11.77 14.17 -9.20
CA LYS A 327 13.15 14.22 -9.69
C LYS A 327 13.97 15.29 -8.97
N ALA A 328 13.48 16.51 -8.92
CA ALA A 328 14.18 17.62 -8.24
C ALA A 328 14.44 17.32 -6.77
N ARG A 329 13.45 16.70 -6.07
CA ARG A 329 13.60 16.31 -4.67
C ARG A 329 14.66 15.22 -4.49
N VAL A 330 14.69 14.21 -5.34
CA VAL A 330 15.70 13.14 -5.28
C VAL A 330 17.09 13.70 -5.54
N GLU A 331 17.27 14.51 -6.59
CA GLU A 331 18.54 15.14 -6.93
C GLU A 331 19.02 16.11 -5.82
N HIS A 332 18.10 16.84 -5.17
CA HIS A 332 18.42 17.68 -4.01
C HIS A 332 18.93 16.84 -2.84
N LEU A 333 18.26 15.74 -2.48
CA LEU A 333 18.71 14.87 -1.39
C LEU A 333 20.05 14.19 -1.70
N ILE A 334 20.32 13.84 -2.97
CA ILE A 334 21.65 13.38 -3.38
C ILE A 334 22.71 14.49 -3.13
N GLY A 335 22.39 15.75 -3.46
CA GLY A 335 23.25 16.89 -3.15
C GLY A 335 23.51 17.03 -1.65
N THR A 336 22.46 16.95 -0.85
CA THR A 336 22.55 17.01 0.62
C THR A 336 23.45 15.92 1.19
N GLY A 337 23.38 14.68 0.69
CA GLY A 337 24.25 13.60 1.14
C GLY A 337 25.74 13.88 0.90
N VAL A 338 26.08 14.52 -0.23
CA VAL A 338 27.45 14.96 -0.51
C VAL A 338 27.89 16.07 0.47
N GLU A 339 27.01 17.04 0.71
CA GLU A 339 27.29 18.16 1.63
C GLU A 339 27.46 17.69 3.08
N GLU A 340 26.75 16.66 3.49
CA GLU A 340 26.85 16.02 4.81
C GLU A 340 28.08 15.11 4.97
N GLY A 341 28.85 14.90 3.88
CA GLY A 341 30.10 14.15 3.91
C GLY A 341 29.97 12.65 3.63
N ALA A 342 28.83 12.17 3.17
CA ALA A 342 28.72 10.81 2.66
C ALA A 342 29.55 10.65 1.36
N SER A 343 30.13 9.48 1.16
CA SER A 343 30.95 9.19 -0.02
C SER A 343 30.06 8.78 -1.20
N LEU A 344 29.83 9.67 -2.14
CA LEU A 344 29.10 9.38 -3.37
C LEU A 344 29.97 8.51 -4.30
N ILE A 345 29.71 7.21 -4.35
CA ILE A 345 30.50 6.24 -5.14
C ILE A 345 29.90 5.93 -6.51
N LEU A 346 28.61 6.22 -6.68
CA LEU A 346 27.92 6.19 -7.98
C LEU A 346 26.88 7.33 -8.00
N ASP A 347 26.93 8.18 -9.03
CA ASP A 347 26.03 9.33 -9.19
C ASP A 347 25.11 9.12 -10.40
N GLY A 348 23.82 8.96 -10.16
CA GLY A 348 22.82 8.79 -11.18
C GLY A 348 22.16 10.08 -11.67
N ARG A 349 22.59 11.25 -11.20
CA ARG A 349 22.06 12.55 -11.66
C ARG A 349 22.54 12.89 -13.07
N GLY A 350 21.74 13.70 -13.77
CA GLY A 350 22.11 14.26 -15.08
C GLY A 350 22.13 13.25 -16.21
N ILE A 351 21.60 12.06 -16.04
CA ILE A 351 21.49 11.08 -17.14
C ILE A 351 20.49 11.57 -18.20
N THR A 352 20.78 11.25 -19.45
CA THR A 352 19.90 11.52 -20.59
C THR A 352 19.52 10.19 -21.24
N VAL A 353 18.25 9.99 -21.50
CA VAL A 353 17.74 8.82 -22.23
C VAL A 353 17.39 9.26 -23.64
N GLU A 354 18.04 8.66 -24.65
CA GLU A 354 17.86 9.00 -26.07
C GLU A 354 16.39 8.85 -26.50
N GLY A 355 15.83 9.90 -27.10
CA GLY A 355 14.43 9.99 -27.52
C GLY A 355 13.44 10.32 -26.38
N PHE A 356 13.94 10.53 -25.13
CA PHE A 356 13.17 10.88 -23.96
C PHE A 356 13.87 11.95 -23.10
N GLU A 357 14.48 12.93 -23.73
CA GLU A 357 15.35 13.92 -23.07
C GLU A 357 14.63 14.77 -22.01
N LYS A 358 13.30 14.86 -22.10
CA LYS A 358 12.46 15.59 -21.12
C LYS A 358 12.03 14.74 -19.93
N GLY A 359 12.30 13.43 -19.95
CA GLY A 359 11.82 12.50 -18.93
C GLY A 359 12.44 12.70 -17.55
N ASN A 360 11.73 12.24 -16.56
CA ASN A 360 12.12 12.40 -15.14
C ASN A 360 13.14 11.33 -14.70
N PHE A 361 14.15 11.05 -15.52
CA PHE A 361 15.11 10.00 -15.23
C PHE A 361 16.15 10.41 -14.20
N VAL A 362 16.42 9.49 -13.28
CA VAL A 362 17.57 9.48 -12.35
C VAL A 362 18.10 8.05 -12.37
N GLY A 363 19.38 7.88 -12.54
CA GLY A 363 20.05 6.57 -12.52
C GLY A 363 20.32 6.07 -11.11
N PRO A 364 20.79 4.83 -10.98
CA PRO A 364 21.22 4.29 -9.71
C PRO A 364 22.27 5.20 -9.05
N THR A 365 22.05 5.49 -7.77
CA THR A 365 22.96 6.32 -6.96
C THR A 365 23.32 5.56 -5.70
N ILE A 366 24.61 5.56 -5.34
CA ILE A 366 25.10 4.84 -4.16
C ILE A 366 25.96 5.79 -3.32
N PHE A 367 25.60 5.87 -2.05
CA PHE A 367 26.41 6.50 -1.01
C PHE A 367 27.04 5.46 -0.10
N ASP A 368 28.33 5.63 0.17
CA ASP A 368 29.06 4.91 1.20
C ASP A 368 29.35 5.81 2.41
N ASN A 369 29.73 5.21 3.53
CA ASN A 369 30.02 5.90 4.79
C ASN A 369 28.84 6.77 5.29
N VAL A 370 27.62 6.31 5.08
CA VAL A 370 26.42 7.00 5.59
C VAL A 370 26.29 6.76 7.09
N THR A 371 25.95 7.82 7.83
CA THR A 371 25.72 7.79 9.28
C THR A 371 24.27 8.09 9.61
N SER A 372 23.83 7.72 10.82
CA SER A 372 22.42 7.83 11.23
C SER A 372 21.91 9.26 11.43
N ASP A 373 22.78 10.24 11.53
CA ASP A 373 22.47 11.67 11.66
C ASP A 373 22.30 12.39 10.31
N MET A 374 22.72 11.77 9.20
CA MET A 374 22.58 12.35 7.86
C MET A 374 21.12 12.35 7.40
N GLN A 375 20.69 13.41 6.71
CA GLN A 375 19.33 13.53 6.18
C GLN A 375 19.01 12.46 5.16
N ILE A 376 19.98 12.05 4.33
CA ILE A 376 19.78 10.96 3.36
C ILE A 376 19.47 9.60 4.04
N TYR A 377 19.83 9.43 5.32
CA TYR A 377 19.43 8.29 6.12
C TYR A 377 18.09 8.53 6.81
N GLN A 378 17.86 9.70 7.39
CA GLN A 378 16.67 10.00 8.17
C GLN A 378 15.40 10.14 7.32
N GLN A 379 15.53 10.70 6.11
CA GLN A 379 14.41 10.93 5.21
C GLN A 379 14.23 9.76 4.24
N GLU A 380 12.98 9.45 3.92
CA GLU A 380 12.63 8.58 2.80
C GLU A 380 12.89 9.30 1.48
N ILE A 381 13.87 8.83 0.70
CA ILE A 381 14.27 9.50 -0.56
C ILE A 381 13.23 9.24 -1.66
N PHE A 382 12.72 8.02 -1.75
CA PHE A 382 11.76 7.55 -2.73
C PHE A 382 12.25 7.72 -4.18
N GLY A 383 13.50 7.33 -4.38
CA GLY A 383 14.25 7.40 -5.62
C GLY A 383 15.30 6.29 -5.68
N PRO A 384 16.02 6.12 -6.80
CA PRO A 384 16.99 5.03 -7.00
C PRO A 384 18.31 5.30 -6.26
N VAL A 385 18.23 5.45 -4.94
CA VAL A 385 19.36 5.80 -4.08
C VAL A 385 19.53 4.78 -2.96
N LEU A 386 20.71 4.17 -2.91
CA LEU A 386 21.12 3.21 -1.88
C LEU A 386 22.16 3.83 -0.97
N CYS A 387 21.90 3.81 0.35
CA CYS A 387 22.84 4.22 1.38
C CYS A 387 23.54 2.98 1.97
N ILE A 388 24.86 2.97 2.02
CA ILE A 388 25.66 1.90 2.63
C ILE A 388 26.12 2.33 4.01
N MET A 389 25.82 1.49 4.99
CA MET A 389 26.33 1.59 6.36
C MET A 389 27.08 0.32 6.73
N ARG A 390 27.86 0.37 7.79
CA ARG A 390 28.66 -0.76 8.28
C ARG A 390 28.35 -1.06 9.74
N ALA A 391 28.44 -2.33 10.08
CA ALA A 391 28.39 -2.82 11.46
C ALA A 391 29.47 -3.88 11.67
N ASN A 392 29.98 -3.99 12.89
CA ASN A 392 30.99 -4.99 13.24
C ASN A 392 30.36 -6.36 13.57
N SER A 393 29.09 -6.35 13.97
CA SER A 393 28.35 -7.53 14.38
C SER A 393 26.87 -7.46 13.98
N LEU A 394 26.17 -8.61 14.04
CA LEU A 394 24.71 -8.65 13.87
C LEU A 394 23.99 -7.84 14.96
N ASP A 395 24.49 -7.85 16.19
CA ASP A 395 23.88 -7.10 17.30
C ASP A 395 23.93 -5.59 17.03
N GLU A 396 25.06 -5.07 16.60
CA GLU A 396 25.21 -3.66 16.21
C GLU A 396 24.28 -3.28 15.05
N ALA A 397 24.14 -4.17 14.04
CA ALA A 397 23.19 -3.96 12.95
C ALA A 397 21.74 -3.90 13.45
N ILE A 398 21.34 -4.81 14.34
CA ILE A 398 20.00 -4.83 14.94
C ILE A 398 19.72 -3.54 15.74
N GLU A 399 20.70 -3.10 16.56
CA GLU A 399 20.57 -1.86 17.33
C GLU A 399 20.38 -0.64 16.40
N LEU A 400 21.15 -0.55 15.31
CA LEU A 400 21.04 0.52 14.31
C LEU A 400 19.64 0.54 13.69
N LEU A 401 19.13 -0.61 13.26
CA LEU A 401 17.81 -0.70 12.65
C LEU A 401 16.69 -0.39 13.65
N ASN A 402 16.81 -0.84 14.90
CA ASN A 402 15.83 -0.58 15.93
C ASN A 402 15.80 0.89 16.38
N ALA A 403 16.90 1.61 16.23
CA ALA A 403 16.97 3.05 16.50
C ALA A 403 16.30 3.90 15.41
N ASN A 404 16.05 3.36 14.21
CA ASN A 404 15.39 4.11 13.14
C ASN A 404 13.92 4.38 13.47
N PRO A 405 13.39 5.61 13.20
CA PRO A 405 12.00 5.95 13.52
C PRO A 405 10.96 5.20 12.66
N HIS A 406 11.37 4.55 11.56
CA HIS A 406 10.50 3.77 10.70
C HIS A 406 10.57 2.28 11.04
N GLY A 407 9.47 1.57 10.89
CA GLY A 407 9.37 0.13 11.19
C GLY A 407 8.49 -0.63 10.20
N ASN A 408 8.66 -0.36 8.89
CA ASN A 408 7.88 -1.01 7.84
C ASN A 408 8.43 -2.41 7.52
N GLY A 409 9.64 -2.48 6.95
CA GLY A 409 10.24 -3.74 6.54
C GLY A 409 11.76 -3.75 6.66
N THR A 410 12.31 -4.98 6.64
CA THR A 410 13.75 -5.23 6.61
C THR A 410 14.05 -6.59 6.00
N ALA A 411 15.29 -6.82 5.61
CA ALA A 411 15.77 -8.14 5.18
C ALA A 411 17.13 -8.46 5.81
N ILE A 412 17.36 -9.76 6.04
CA ILE A 412 18.68 -10.29 6.36
C ILE A 412 19.11 -11.29 5.30
N PHE A 413 20.37 -11.24 4.91
CA PHE A 413 21.01 -12.19 4.01
C PHE A 413 22.09 -12.97 4.76
N THR A 414 21.89 -14.27 4.92
CA THR A 414 22.76 -15.18 5.67
C THR A 414 22.46 -16.64 5.33
N GLN A 415 23.43 -17.52 5.49
CA GLN A 415 23.24 -18.97 5.47
C GLN A 415 23.11 -19.56 6.88
N SER A 416 23.30 -18.74 7.93
CA SER A 416 23.19 -19.16 9.33
C SER A 416 21.73 -19.09 9.82
N GLY A 417 21.13 -20.25 10.08
CA GLY A 417 19.80 -20.32 10.69
C GLY A 417 19.74 -19.66 12.07
N ALA A 418 20.83 -19.74 12.84
CA ALA A 418 20.91 -19.09 14.16
C ALA A 418 20.90 -17.55 14.06
N ALA A 419 21.65 -16.99 13.09
CA ALA A 419 21.67 -15.56 12.84
C ALA A 419 20.30 -15.05 12.34
N ALA A 420 19.67 -15.77 11.41
CA ALA A 420 18.34 -15.47 10.90
C ALA A 420 17.28 -15.50 12.02
N HIS A 421 17.33 -16.52 12.87
CA HIS A 421 16.40 -16.65 14.01
C HIS A 421 16.60 -15.54 15.04
N LYS A 422 17.85 -15.21 15.41
CA LYS A 422 18.15 -14.09 16.29
C LYS A 422 17.64 -12.78 15.71
N PHE A 423 17.91 -12.50 14.43
CA PHE A 423 17.43 -11.30 13.74
C PHE A 423 15.89 -11.19 13.80
N GLN A 424 15.19 -12.29 13.47
CA GLN A 424 13.74 -12.34 13.53
C GLN A 424 13.18 -12.02 14.92
N GLN A 425 13.84 -12.45 15.99
CA GLN A 425 13.38 -12.21 17.35
C GLN A 425 13.65 -10.79 17.85
N ASP A 426 14.82 -10.25 17.50
CA ASP A 426 15.31 -9.01 18.14
C ASP A 426 14.94 -7.74 17.33
N ILE A 427 14.59 -7.88 16.04
CA ILE A 427 14.27 -6.74 15.19
C ILE A 427 12.83 -6.24 15.40
N GLN A 428 12.65 -4.92 15.51
CA GLN A 428 11.36 -4.29 15.80
C GLN A 428 10.75 -3.62 14.54
N VAL A 429 10.46 -4.42 13.52
CA VAL A 429 9.78 -3.97 12.30
C VAL A 429 8.60 -4.86 11.96
N GLY A 430 7.70 -4.37 11.12
CA GLY A 430 6.48 -5.10 10.78
C GLY A 430 6.67 -6.30 9.86
N GLN A 431 7.65 -6.25 8.96
CA GLN A 431 7.85 -7.29 7.93
C GLN A 431 9.33 -7.63 7.83
N ILE A 432 9.65 -8.92 7.88
CA ILE A 432 11.03 -9.41 7.89
C ILE A 432 11.21 -10.40 6.75
N GLY A 433 12.22 -10.16 5.90
CA GLY A 433 12.68 -11.10 4.88
C GLY A 433 13.94 -11.83 5.33
N ILE A 434 13.97 -13.14 5.15
CA ILE A 434 15.18 -13.95 5.32
C ILE A 434 15.58 -14.42 3.93
N ASN A 435 16.70 -13.92 3.43
CA ASN A 435 17.15 -14.13 2.05
C ASN A 435 16.11 -13.72 0.99
N LEU A 436 15.21 -12.81 1.36
CA LEU A 436 14.18 -12.22 0.53
C LEU A 436 14.15 -10.71 0.77
N PRO A 437 14.48 -9.86 -0.21
CA PRO A 437 14.71 -8.44 0.02
C PRO A 437 13.43 -7.63 0.27
N ILE A 438 12.32 -8.04 -0.36
CA ILE A 438 11.03 -7.33 -0.30
C ILE A 438 9.95 -8.29 0.22
N PRO A 439 9.77 -8.41 1.56
CA PRO A 439 8.89 -9.40 2.16
C PRO A 439 7.42 -8.95 2.21
N VAL A 440 6.86 -8.50 1.09
CA VAL A 440 5.42 -8.20 1.01
C VAL A 440 4.63 -9.48 1.17
N PRO A 441 3.80 -9.61 2.22
CA PRO A 441 3.13 -10.87 2.49
C PRO A 441 2.04 -11.20 1.45
N LEU A 442 1.77 -12.49 1.29
CA LEU A 442 0.61 -12.96 0.55
C LEU A 442 -0.68 -12.61 1.30
N PRO A 443 -1.84 -12.51 0.62
CA PRO A 443 -3.07 -11.95 1.19
C PRO A 443 -3.66 -12.69 2.40
N MET A 444 -3.26 -13.93 2.69
CA MET A 444 -3.66 -14.62 3.92
C MET A 444 -2.98 -14.02 5.18
N PHE A 445 -1.91 -13.25 5.02
CA PHE A 445 -1.27 -12.44 6.04
C PHE A 445 -1.50 -10.97 5.73
N SER A 446 -1.48 -10.10 6.73
CA SER A 446 -1.67 -8.66 6.52
C SER A 446 -0.34 -7.93 6.32
N PHE A 447 -0.36 -6.88 5.51
CA PHE A 447 0.72 -5.90 5.45
C PHE A 447 0.80 -5.20 6.82
N SER A 448 1.90 -5.40 7.49
CA SER A 448 2.14 -4.89 8.84
C SER A 448 3.20 -3.81 8.85
N GLY A 449 3.31 -3.10 9.93
CA GLY A 449 4.27 -2.03 10.15
C GLY A 449 4.19 -1.56 11.60
N SER A 450 5.15 -0.75 12.00
CA SER A 450 5.23 -0.20 13.35
C SER A 450 5.86 1.19 13.34
N ARG A 451 5.93 1.82 14.50
CA ARG A 451 6.57 3.13 14.69
C ARG A 451 6.05 4.19 13.71
N GLY A 452 6.92 4.99 13.10
CA GLY A 452 6.57 6.05 12.15
C GLY A 452 6.05 5.58 10.78
N SER A 453 6.06 4.27 10.51
CA SER A 453 5.57 3.73 9.24
C SER A 453 4.09 3.35 9.24
N LYS A 454 3.44 3.31 10.40
CA LYS A 454 2.03 2.94 10.51
C LYS A 454 1.32 3.64 11.65
N LEU A 455 0.09 4.08 11.39
CA LEU A 455 -0.87 4.49 12.42
C LEU A 455 -2.16 3.66 12.25
N GLY A 456 -2.78 3.32 13.38
CA GLY A 456 -3.86 2.34 13.44
C GLY A 456 -3.37 0.90 13.54
N ASP A 457 -4.15 0.02 14.17
CA ASP A 457 -3.69 -1.32 14.58
C ASP A 457 -3.83 -2.38 13.49
N LEU A 458 -4.85 -2.25 12.64
CA LEU A 458 -5.22 -3.27 11.65
C LEU A 458 -4.59 -3.00 10.28
N GLY A 459 -4.32 -4.06 9.51
CA GLY A 459 -3.73 -3.98 8.17
C GLY A 459 -4.78 -3.92 7.05
N PRO A 460 -4.36 -3.57 5.82
CA PRO A 460 -5.27 -3.26 4.71
C PRO A 460 -5.89 -4.49 4.03
N TYR A 461 -5.34 -5.68 4.20
CA TYR A 461 -5.87 -6.92 3.66
C TYR A 461 -5.67 -8.09 4.64
N GLY A 462 -6.09 -9.30 4.25
CA GLY A 462 -6.11 -10.48 5.12
C GLY A 462 -7.20 -10.41 6.19
N LYS A 463 -7.05 -11.21 7.24
CA LYS A 463 -8.01 -11.24 8.37
C LYS A 463 -8.13 -9.89 9.07
N GLN A 464 -7.06 -9.11 9.11
CA GLN A 464 -7.08 -7.79 9.73
C GLN A 464 -7.96 -6.79 8.96
N ALA A 465 -8.05 -6.90 7.64
CA ALA A 465 -8.98 -6.09 6.87
C ALA A 465 -10.45 -6.42 7.18
N VAL A 466 -10.78 -7.69 7.38
CA VAL A 466 -12.12 -8.09 7.83
C VAL A 466 -12.43 -7.42 9.17
N GLN A 467 -11.50 -7.45 10.12
CA GLN A 467 -11.64 -6.77 11.41
C GLN A 467 -11.74 -5.25 11.27
N PHE A 468 -10.96 -4.66 10.35
CA PHE A 468 -10.98 -3.22 10.11
C PHE A 468 -12.32 -2.74 9.55
N TYR A 469 -12.89 -3.46 8.57
CA TYR A 469 -14.11 -3.09 7.88
C TYR A 469 -15.40 -3.61 8.54
N THR A 470 -15.29 -4.31 9.67
CA THR A 470 -16.45 -4.83 10.40
C THR A 470 -16.40 -4.47 11.88
N GLN A 471 -17.54 -4.58 12.53
CA GLN A 471 -17.65 -4.52 13.98
C GLN A 471 -18.25 -5.83 14.53
N THR A 472 -17.74 -6.28 15.64
CA THR A 472 -18.25 -7.44 16.34
C THR A 472 -19.52 -7.08 17.10
N LYS A 473 -20.56 -7.89 16.95
CA LYS A 473 -21.74 -7.89 17.79
C LYS A 473 -21.77 -9.20 18.56
N THR A 474 -21.74 -9.13 19.86
CA THR A 474 -21.87 -10.30 20.73
C THR A 474 -23.32 -10.47 21.13
N VAL A 475 -23.83 -11.69 20.95
CA VAL A 475 -25.18 -12.08 21.34
C VAL A 475 -25.08 -13.14 22.44
N THR A 476 -25.71 -12.88 23.58
CA THR A 476 -25.87 -13.85 24.65
C THR A 476 -27.34 -14.18 24.74
N ALA A 477 -27.69 -15.45 24.48
CA ALA A 477 -29.05 -15.93 24.42
C ALA A 477 -29.31 -16.91 25.55
N ARG A 478 -30.37 -16.70 26.31
CA ARG A 478 -30.85 -17.67 27.29
C ARG A 478 -32.10 -18.37 26.75
N TRP A 479 -32.05 -19.69 26.78
CA TRP A 479 -33.17 -20.54 26.42
C TRP A 479 -33.88 -20.99 27.69
N PHE A 480 -35.13 -20.48 27.90
CA PHE A 480 -35.90 -20.82 29.06
C PHE A 480 -36.63 -22.15 28.80
N ASP A 481 -36.56 -23.06 29.77
CA ASP A 481 -37.55 -24.11 29.92
C ASP A 481 -38.71 -23.66 30.81
N ASP A 482 -39.86 -24.29 30.75
CA ASP A 482 -41.08 -23.89 31.47
C ASP A 482 -40.92 -24.01 33.01
N GLU A 483 -39.84 -24.64 33.51
CA GLU A 483 -39.57 -24.85 34.93
C GLU A 483 -38.57 -23.85 35.52
N ALA A 484 -37.77 -23.19 34.71
CA ALA A 484 -36.65 -22.34 35.15
C ALA A 484 -37.08 -20.88 35.38
N SER A 485 -37.40 -20.54 36.56
CA SER A 485 -37.58 -19.19 37.12
C SER A 485 -38.99 -18.63 37.21
N ARG A 486 -39.59 -18.88 38.36
CA ARG A 486 -40.85 -18.24 38.80
C ARG A 486 -40.63 -17.02 39.69
N GLY A 487 -39.50 -16.38 39.66
CA GLY A 487 -39.18 -15.26 40.55
C GLY A 487 -38.39 -14.12 39.86
N VAL A 488 -38.53 -12.91 40.39
CA VAL A 488 -37.71 -11.75 39.97
C VAL A 488 -36.30 -11.95 40.49
N ASN A 489 -35.32 -12.02 39.60
CA ASN A 489 -33.89 -12.04 39.94
C ASN A 489 -33.32 -10.63 39.78
N THR A 490 -32.89 -10.03 40.85
CA THR A 490 -32.30 -8.68 40.92
C THR A 490 -30.76 -8.71 40.96
N THR A 491 -30.18 -9.91 40.94
CA THR A 491 -28.71 -10.09 40.94
C THR A 491 -28.19 -10.43 39.57
N ILE A 492 -26.99 -9.91 39.24
CA ILE A 492 -26.26 -10.37 38.05
C ILE A 492 -25.69 -11.75 38.38
N SER A 493 -26.38 -12.79 37.95
CA SER A 493 -25.89 -14.17 37.98
C SER A 493 -25.91 -14.74 36.59
N MET A 494 -24.80 -15.37 36.17
CA MET A 494 -24.77 -16.18 34.95
C MET A 494 -25.19 -17.61 35.25
#